data_5384d58bd5b94c8ae3295515489594d8
#
_entry.id   5384d58bd5b94c8ae3295515489594d8
#
_cell.length_a   1.000
_cell.length_b   1.000
_cell.length_c   1.000
_cell.angle_alpha   90.00
_cell.angle_beta   90.00
_cell.angle_gamma   90.00
#
_symmetry.space_group_name_H-M   'P 1'
#
loop_
_entity.id
_entity.type
_entity.pdbx_description
1 polymer ?
#
loop_
_entity_poly.entity_id
_entity_poly.type
_entity_poly.pdbx_seq_one_letter_code
_entity_poly.pdbx_strand_id
1 'polypeptide(L)'
;MASLKLVNINKIYPNGAHAVHDFNLDIKDGEFIVMVGPSGCGKSTTLRMIAGLESISSGDLILDGERVNKLAPVDRDVAMVFQNYALYYNMSVHDNIGISLKIKHEQKNPIHNSILETSKKFDLVDYLNRLPANLSGGQRQRVALCRTVVRNPRVFLMDEPLSNLDAKLREKTRSEIVSLQRELKTTTIYVTHDQIEAMTMADRIVIMNNGYIMQVGTPTELYDKPDNLFVAGFIGTPNMNFIKCIVDGTSLHIKDEIIPIAVSHQEILKPYDGKEVILGIRPEHIDMSEEIYNLHKAALTLPIDYYEYLGKEYYVKLRLYDDIITARLDSRYDVSKE
;
A
#
# COMPACT_ATOMS: atom_id res chain seq x y z
N MET A 1 1.43 -6.67 22.85
CA MET A 1 1.69 -6.84 21.43
C MET A 1 0.89 -8.03 20.96
N ALA A 2 0.47 -8.11 19.71
CA ALA A 2 -0.49 -9.13 19.32
C ALA A 2 -0.21 -9.67 17.91
N SER A 3 -0.22 -11.00 17.75
CA SER A 3 -0.31 -11.66 16.46
C SER A 3 -1.75 -11.69 15.97
N LEU A 4 -1.94 -11.61 14.66
CA LEU A 4 -3.27 -11.68 14.05
C LEU A 4 -3.27 -12.70 12.91
N LYS A 5 -4.27 -13.58 12.90
CA LYS A 5 -4.43 -14.58 11.84
C LYS A 5 -5.84 -14.54 11.27
N LEU A 6 -5.92 -14.37 9.96
CA LEU A 6 -7.14 -14.48 9.18
C LEU A 6 -7.11 -15.82 8.43
N VAL A 7 -8.13 -16.65 8.63
CA VAL A 7 -8.21 -17.99 8.04
C VAL A 7 -9.49 -18.10 7.23
N ASN A 8 -9.38 -18.19 5.91
CA ASN A 8 -10.48 -18.33 4.96
C ASN A 8 -11.61 -17.31 5.21
N ILE A 9 -11.25 -16.06 5.50
CA ILE A 9 -12.20 -15.00 5.76
C ILE A 9 -12.96 -14.66 4.48
N ASN A 10 -14.29 -14.70 4.58
CA ASN A 10 -15.20 -14.30 3.52
C ASN A 10 -16.18 -13.23 4.01
N LYS A 11 -16.53 -12.28 3.12
CA LYS A 11 -17.57 -11.30 3.34
C LYS A 11 -18.57 -11.30 2.20
N ILE A 12 -19.81 -11.70 2.52
CA ILE A 12 -20.96 -11.61 1.63
C ILE A 12 -21.98 -10.68 2.27
N TYR A 13 -22.38 -9.64 1.56
CA TYR A 13 -23.41 -8.71 1.99
C TYR A 13 -24.83 -9.27 1.73
N PRO A 14 -25.88 -8.76 2.42
CA PRO A 14 -27.25 -9.23 2.24
C PRO A 14 -27.79 -9.11 0.81
N ASN A 15 -27.24 -8.19 0.01
CA ASN A 15 -27.58 -8.02 -1.41
C ASN A 15 -26.87 -9.03 -2.34
N GLY A 16 -26.14 -9.99 -1.78
CA GLY A 16 -25.40 -11.03 -2.53
C GLY A 16 -24.00 -10.59 -2.98
N ALA A 17 -23.58 -9.35 -2.76
CA ALA A 17 -22.24 -8.91 -3.14
C ALA A 17 -21.17 -9.60 -2.27
N HIS A 18 -20.26 -10.34 -2.91
CA HIS A 18 -19.14 -11.01 -2.28
C HIS A 18 -17.91 -10.09 -2.32
N ALA A 19 -17.63 -9.42 -1.22
CA ALA A 19 -16.64 -8.35 -1.14
C ALA A 19 -15.23 -8.81 -0.76
N VAL A 20 -15.11 -9.96 -0.08
CA VAL A 20 -13.81 -10.55 0.32
C VAL A 20 -13.93 -12.06 0.18
N HIS A 21 -12.98 -12.66 -0.53
CA HIS A 21 -12.97 -14.08 -0.87
C HIS A 21 -11.75 -14.77 -0.25
N ASP A 22 -12.00 -15.81 0.54
CA ASP A 22 -11.01 -16.74 1.09
C ASP A 22 -9.71 -16.07 1.55
N PHE A 23 -9.86 -14.93 2.27
CA PHE A 23 -8.74 -14.11 2.67
C PHE A 23 -7.93 -14.81 3.78
N ASN A 24 -6.69 -15.16 3.45
CA ASN A 24 -5.76 -15.84 4.34
C ASN A 24 -4.53 -14.95 4.58
N LEU A 25 -4.26 -14.61 5.84
CA LEU A 25 -3.09 -13.81 6.21
C LEU A 25 -2.67 -14.13 7.64
N ASP A 26 -1.39 -14.37 7.84
CA ASP A 26 -0.76 -14.52 9.14
C ASP A 26 0.14 -13.30 9.40
N ILE A 27 -0.18 -12.51 10.42
CA ILE A 27 0.51 -11.26 10.77
C ILE A 27 1.24 -11.49 12.09
N LYS A 28 2.55 -11.26 12.06
CA LYS A 28 3.40 -11.40 13.25
C LYS A 28 3.22 -10.22 14.19
N ASP A 29 3.54 -10.46 15.44
CA ASP A 29 3.58 -9.41 16.45
C ASP A 29 4.54 -8.28 16.06
N GLY A 30 4.06 -7.02 16.15
CA GLY A 30 4.80 -5.82 15.80
C GLY A 30 4.99 -5.57 14.30
N GLU A 31 4.39 -6.37 13.43
CA GLU A 31 4.51 -6.25 11.97
C GLU A 31 3.67 -5.09 11.42
N PHE A 32 4.22 -4.36 10.43
CA PHE A 32 3.53 -3.33 9.68
C PHE A 32 3.05 -3.89 8.35
N ILE A 33 1.77 -4.22 8.26
CA ILE A 33 1.11 -4.70 7.04
C ILE A 33 0.42 -3.55 6.33
N VAL A 34 0.67 -3.40 5.03
CA VAL A 34 -0.08 -2.47 4.18
C VAL A 34 -0.95 -3.24 3.20
N MET A 35 -2.25 -2.99 3.21
CA MET A 35 -3.18 -3.50 2.19
C MET A 35 -3.37 -2.44 1.10
N VAL A 36 -3.06 -2.80 -0.15
CA VAL A 36 -3.15 -1.91 -1.30
C VAL A 36 -3.94 -2.56 -2.44
N GLY A 37 -4.53 -1.76 -3.30
CA GLY A 37 -5.31 -2.24 -4.45
C GLY A 37 -6.31 -1.18 -4.95
N PRO A 38 -7.01 -1.44 -6.08
CA PRO A 38 -8.00 -0.53 -6.63
C PRO A 38 -9.13 -0.20 -5.65
N SER A 39 -9.84 0.90 -5.91
CA SER A 39 -11.03 1.25 -5.13
C SER A 39 -12.07 0.14 -5.21
N GLY A 40 -12.71 -0.18 -4.08
CA GLY A 40 -13.75 -1.22 -4.01
C GLY A 40 -13.24 -2.66 -3.98
N CYS A 41 -11.93 -2.94 -3.94
CA CYS A 41 -11.41 -4.31 -3.92
C CYS A 41 -11.48 -5.03 -2.56
N GLY A 42 -12.13 -4.46 -1.53
CA GLY A 42 -12.37 -5.13 -0.25
C GLY A 42 -11.45 -4.72 0.92
N LYS A 43 -10.45 -3.83 0.73
CA LYS A 43 -9.49 -3.41 1.77
C LYS A 43 -10.16 -2.89 3.05
N SER A 44 -10.95 -1.82 2.94
CA SER A 44 -11.64 -1.23 4.09
C SER A 44 -12.67 -2.17 4.70
N THR A 45 -13.29 -3.04 3.89
CA THR A 45 -14.18 -4.11 4.39
C THR A 45 -13.40 -5.08 5.28
N THR A 46 -12.23 -5.54 4.82
CA THR A 46 -11.36 -6.43 5.60
C THR A 46 -10.90 -5.75 6.89
N LEU A 47 -10.48 -4.49 6.81
CA LEU A 47 -10.08 -3.72 7.99
C LEU A 47 -11.22 -3.58 9.01
N ARG A 48 -12.45 -3.30 8.54
CA ARG A 48 -13.64 -3.20 9.40
C ARG A 48 -14.05 -4.52 10.01
N MET A 49 -13.87 -5.66 9.30
CA MET A 49 -14.06 -6.99 9.87
C MET A 49 -13.08 -7.27 11.01
N ILE A 50 -11.81 -6.87 10.87
CA ILE A 50 -10.80 -6.98 11.93
C ILE A 50 -11.20 -6.11 13.13
N ALA A 51 -11.65 -4.88 12.90
CA ALA A 51 -12.12 -3.97 13.94
C ALA A 51 -13.41 -4.45 14.64
N GLY A 52 -14.14 -5.40 14.07
CA GLY A 52 -15.47 -5.82 14.56
C GLY A 52 -16.60 -4.88 14.19
N LEU A 53 -16.35 -3.91 13.32
CA LEU A 53 -17.34 -2.97 12.78
C LEU A 53 -18.16 -3.56 11.64
N GLU A 54 -17.69 -4.67 11.08
CA GLU A 54 -18.34 -5.42 10.04
C GLU A 54 -18.32 -6.91 10.38
N SER A 55 -19.41 -7.62 10.10
CA SER A 55 -19.52 -9.05 10.37
C SER A 55 -18.72 -9.88 9.37
N ILE A 56 -18.09 -10.95 9.84
CA ILE A 56 -17.45 -11.98 9.02
C ILE A 56 -18.52 -12.98 8.61
N SER A 57 -18.65 -13.29 7.31
CA SER A 57 -19.64 -14.24 6.81
C SER A 57 -19.21 -15.69 7.04
N SER A 58 -17.93 -16.01 6.81
CA SER A 58 -17.32 -17.30 7.12
C SER A 58 -15.82 -17.15 7.34
N GLY A 59 -15.17 -18.16 7.92
CA GLY A 59 -13.77 -18.14 8.28
C GLY A 59 -13.53 -17.67 9.71
N ASP A 60 -12.27 -17.61 10.13
CA ASP A 60 -11.88 -17.35 11.50
C ASP A 60 -10.87 -16.20 11.60
N LEU A 61 -11.21 -15.23 12.44
CA LEU A 61 -10.30 -14.16 12.88
C LEU A 61 -9.75 -14.53 14.25
N ILE A 62 -8.44 -14.68 14.33
CA ILE A 62 -7.73 -15.10 15.54
C ILE A 62 -6.80 -13.98 15.97
N LEU A 63 -6.88 -13.54 17.20
CA LEU A 63 -6.03 -12.53 17.84
C LEU A 63 -5.33 -13.18 19.03
N ASP A 64 -4.00 -13.28 19.00
CA ASP A 64 -3.18 -13.98 20.01
C ASP A 64 -3.69 -15.39 20.39
N GLY A 65 -4.08 -16.16 19.38
CA GLY A 65 -4.57 -17.52 19.55
C GLY A 65 -6.06 -17.62 19.91
N GLU A 66 -6.76 -16.52 20.19
CA GLU A 66 -8.18 -16.50 20.51
C GLU A 66 -9.03 -16.10 19.29
N ARG A 67 -10.10 -16.85 19.03
CA ARG A 67 -11.07 -16.55 17.98
C ARG A 67 -11.97 -15.40 18.40
N VAL A 68 -11.87 -14.26 17.68
CA VAL A 68 -12.54 -13.00 18.07
C VAL A 68 -13.74 -12.62 17.18
N ASN A 69 -14.20 -13.51 16.30
CA ASN A 69 -15.30 -13.20 15.36
C ASN A 69 -16.54 -12.59 16.02
N LYS A 70 -16.90 -13.09 17.22
CA LYS A 70 -18.12 -12.69 17.95
C LYS A 70 -17.90 -11.60 18.99
N LEU A 71 -16.64 -11.20 19.22
CA LEU A 71 -16.34 -10.13 20.18
C LEU A 71 -16.77 -8.77 19.62
N ALA A 72 -17.33 -7.95 20.47
CA ALA A 72 -17.64 -6.55 20.14
C ALA A 72 -16.33 -5.77 19.90
N PRO A 73 -16.36 -4.68 19.12
CA PRO A 73 -15.16 -3.88 18.84
C PRO A 73 -14.39 -3.42 20.08
N VAL A 74 -15.10 -3.09 21.17
CA VAL A 74 -14.51 -2.64 22.43
C VAL A 74 -13.71 -3.73 23.13
N ASP A 75 -14.07 -4.99 22.93
CA ASP A 75 -13.44 -6.15 23.58
C ASP A 75 -12.26 -6.71 22.78
N ARG A 76 -12.06 -6.27 21.53
CA ARG A 76 -10.94 -6.72 20.67
C ARG A 76 -9.62 -6.03 20.98
N ASP A 77 -9.63 -4.98 21.79
CA ASP A 77 -8.47 -4.14 22.13
C ASP A 77 -7.70 -3.63 20.89
N VAL A 78 -8.43 -3.27 19.85
CA VAL A 78 -7.94 -2.64 18.64
C VAL A 78 -8.27 -1.15 18.63
N ALA A 79 -7.45 -0.33 17.98
CA ALA A 79 -7.77 1.08 17.76
C ALA A 79 -7.74 1.40 16.26
N MET A 80 -8.71 2.19 15.80
CA MET A 80 -8.87 2.51 14.39
C MET A 80 -8.80 4.01 14.12
N VAL A 81 -8.01 4.39 13.11
CA VAL A 81 -8.03 5.71 12.49
C VAL A 81 -8.84 5.62 11.21
N PHE A 82 -9.89 6.42 11.11
CA PHE A 82 -10.77 6.47 9.95
C PHE A 82 -10.28 7.50 8.93
N GLN A 83 -10.63 7.34 7.68
CA GLN A 83 -10.29 8.24 6.57
C GLN A 83 -10.70 9.71 6.83
N ASN A 84 -11.85 9.92 7.48
CA ASN A 84 -12.36 11.25 7.86
C ASN A 84 -11.94 11.67 9.28
N TYR A 85 -10.98 10.97 9.89
CA TYR A 85 -10.48 11.15 11.25
C TYR A 85 -11.53 10.91 12.36
N ALA A 86 -12.81 10.95 12.08
CA ALA A 86 -13.95 10.77 12.99
C ALA A 86 -13.79 11.53 14.32
N LEU A 87 -13.37 12.81 14.26
CA LEU A 87 -13.24 13.65 15.44
C LEU A 87 -14.62 14.18 15.89
N TYR A 88 -14.79 14.32 17.20
CA TYR A 88 -15.97 14.95 17.79
C TYR A 88 -15.78 16.46 17.76
N TYR A 89 -16.46 17.13 16.83
CA TYR A 89 -16.29 18.57 16.57
C TYR A 89 -16.77 19.48 17.69
N ASN A 90 -17.64 18.98 18.55
CA ASN A 90 -18.16 19.66 19.76
C ASN A 90 -17.29 19.46 21.01
N MET A 91 -16.17 18.73 20.90
CA MET A 91 -15.24 18.46 21.97
C MET A 91 -13.88 19.11 21.68
N SER A 92 -13.17 19.53 22.74
CA SER A 92 -11.79 20.00 22.63
C SER A 92 -10.86 18.90 22.12
N VAL A 93 -9.65 19.26 21.68
CA VAL A 93 -8.58 18.29 21.35
C VAL A 93 -8.29 17.38 22.56
N HIS A 94 -8.16 17.96 23.74
CA HIS A 94 -7.97 17.22 24.99
C HIS A 94 -9.07 16.17 25.19
N ASP A 95 -10.33 16.55 25.03
CA ASP A 95 -11.45 15.65 25.22
C ASP A 95 -11.56 14.58 24.14
N ASN A 96 -11.25 14.93 22.87
CA ASN A 96 -11.15 13.97 21.78
C ASN A 96 -10.10 12.89 22.06
N ILE A 97 -8.93 13.27 22.55
CA ILE A 97 -7.86 12.32 22.86
C ILE A 97 -8.26 11.42 24.03
N GLY A 98 -8.83 12.02 25.10
CA GLY A 98 -9.12 11.32 26.35
C GLY A 98 -10.43 10.54 26.38
N ILE A 99 -11.31 10.65 25.35
CA ILE A 99 -12.66 10.06 25.41
C ILE A 99 -12.65 8.55 25.63
N SER A 100 -11.72 7.84 25.00
CA SER A 100 -11.61 6.39 25.12
C SER A 100 -11.20 5.92 26.52
N LEU A 101 -10.34 6.69 27.21
CA LEU A 101 -9.94 6.44 28.59
C LEU A 101 -11.09 6.75 29.55
N LYS A 102 -11.85 7.83 29.29
CA LYS A 102 -13.05 8.18 30.07
C LYS A 102 -14.14 7.08 30.02
N ILE A 103 -14.34 6.48 28.84
CA ILE A 103 -15.32 5.38 28.66
C ILE A 103 -14.90 4.13 29.47
N LYS A 104 -13.60 3.85 29.59
CA LYS A 104 -13.07 2.76 30.42
C LYS A 104 -13.14 3.04 31.95
N HIS A 105 -13.72 4.16 32.34
CA HIS A 105 -13.84 4.58 33.76
C HIS A 105 -12.50 4.73 34.51
N GLU A 106 -11.44 5.09 33.82
CA GLU A 106 -10.15 5.41 34.43
C GLU A 106 -10.25 6.68 35.33
N GLN A 107 -9.37 6.80 36.32
CA GLN A 107 -9.34 7.98 37.19
C GLN A 107 -8.89 9.25 36.41
N LYS A 108 -9.43 10.42 36.78
CA LYS A 108 -9.21 11.68 36.09
C LYS A 108 -7.74 12.13 35.98
N ASN A 109 -6.96 12.00 37.07
CA ASN A 109 -5.57 12.47 37.07
C ASN A 109 -4.64 11.65 36.19
N PRO A 110 -4.68 10.30 36.19
CA PRO A 110 -3.93 9.51 35.22
C PRO A 110 -4.30 9.83 33.77
N ILE A 111 -5.58 10.04 33.45
CA ILE A 111 -6.04 10.38 32.10
C ILE A 111 -5.36 11.67 31.60
N HIS A 112 -5.38 12.74 32.41
CA HIS A 112 -4.77 14.01 32.02
C HIS A 112 -3.28 13.88 31.71
N ASN A 113 -2.53 13.16 32.56
CA ASN A 113 -1.10 12.94 32.35
C ASN A 113 -0.84 12.14 31.08
N SER A 114 -1.58 11.06 30.85
CA SER A 114 -1.46 10.25 29.62
C SER A 114 -1.76 11.07 28.36
N ILE A 115 -2.80 11.94 28.40
CA ILE A 115 -3.10 12.84 27.29
C ILE A 115 -1.94 13.81 27.05
N LEU A 116 -1.39 14.41 28.11
CA LEU A 116 -0.31 15.40 27.99
C LEU A 116 0.97 14.76 27.44
N GLU A 117 1.37 13.59 27.95
CA GLU A 117 2.54 12.85 27.46
C GLU A 117 2.39 12.43 26.01
N THR A 118 1.24 11.87 25.64
CA THR A 118 0.98 11.48 24.24
C THR A 118 0.93 12.71 23.33
N SER A 119 0.30 13.79 23.78
CA SER A 119 0.20 15.06 23.00
C SER A 119 1.56 15.69 22.71
N LYS A 120 2.55 15.53 23.59
CA LYS A 120 3.94 15.98 23.36
C LYS A 120 4.56 15.29 22.15
N LYS A 121 4.33 13.97 21.97
CA LYS A 121 4.86 13.19 20.84
C LYS A 121 4.29 13.64 19.49
N PHE A 122 3.11 14.27 19.48
CA PHE A 122 2.42 14.73 18.27
C PHE A 122 2.43 16.25 18.11
N ASP A 123 3.20 17.01 18.88
CA ASP A 123 3.23 18.49 18.87
C ASP A 123 1.84 19.12 19.03
N LEU A 124 1.00 18.55 19.93
CA LEU A 124 -0.39 18.98 20.12
C LEU A 124 -0.65 19.73 21.42
N VAL A 125 0.35 19.92 22.28
CA VAL A 125 0.17 20.53 23.61
C VAL A 125 -0.51 21.90 23.56
N ASP A 126 -0.07 22.78 22.64
CA ASP A 126 -0.61 24.14 22.49
C ASP A 126 -2.01 24.18 21.87
N TYR A 127 -2.50 23.03 21.40
CA TYR A 127 -3.79 22.89 20.74
C TYR A 127 -4.84 22.19 21.61
N LEU A 128 -4.49 21.71 22.80
CA LEU A 128 -5.35 20.86 23.65
C LEU A 128 -6.71 21.49 23.95
N ASN A 129 -6.76 22.81 24.10
CA ASN A 129 -8.01 23.55 24.40
C ASN A 129 -8.79 23.96 23.14
N ARG A 130 -8.28 23.69 21.94
CA ARG A 130 -8.98 24.08 20.69
C ARG A 130 -10.03 23.06 20.29
N LEU A 131 -11.01 23.52 19.53
CA LEU A 131 -11.96 22.64 18.83
C LEU A 131 -11.36 22.17 17.50
N PRO A 132 -11.70 20.96 17.00
CA PRO A 132 -11.21 20.44 15.72
C PRO A 132 -11.47 21.38 14.51
N ALA A 133 -12.52 22.19 14.55
CA ALA A 133 -12.83 23.18 13.51
C ALA A 133 -11.71 24.22 13.33
N ASN A 134 -10.96 24.51 14.39
CA ASN A 134 -9.88 25.51 14.43
C ASN A 134 -8.49 24.90 14.16
N LEU A 135 -8.43 23.69 13.57
CA LEU A 135 -7.21 22.96 13.27
C LEU A 135 -7.02 22.78 11.76
N SER A 136 -5.76 22.77 11.32
CA SER A 136 -5.41 22.32 9.97
C SER A 136 -5.70 20.83 9.75
N GLY A 137 -5.71 20.38 8.48
CA GLY A 137 -5.90 18.97 8.14
C GLY A 137 -4.90 18.06 8.86
N GLY A 138 -3.62 18.39 8.82
CA GLY A 138 -2.56 17.63 9.50
C GLY A 138 -2.68 17.65 11.03
N GLN A 139 -3.13 18.77 11.63
CA GLN A 139 -3.38 18.80 13.07
C GLN A 139 -4.56 17.90 13.45
N ARG A 140 -5.67 17.91 12.67
CA ARG A 140 -6.79 16.97 12.91
C ARG A 140 -6.36 15.52 12.82
N GLN A 141 -5.52 15.17 11.85
CA GLN A 141 -4.98 13.82 11.73
C GLN A 141 -4.13 13.44 12.94
N ARG A 142 -3.19 14.31 13.38
CA ARG A 142 -2.39 14.06 14.59
C ARG A 142 -3.26 13.87 15.83
N VAL A 143 -4.37 14.61 15.95
CA VAL A 143 -5.35 14.39 17.03
C VAL A 143 -5.97 12.99 16.93
N ALA A 144 -6.33 12.53 15.73
CA ALA A 144 -6.87 11.19 15.55
C ALA A 144 -5.85 10.10 15.89
N LEU A 145 -4.59 10.24 15.46
CA LEU A 145 -3.49 9.35 15.83
C LEU A 145 -3.26 9.35 17.36
N CYS A 146 -3.16 10.53 17.96
CA CYS A 146 -2.98 10.68 19.41
C CYS A 146 -4.11 9.99 20.19
N ARG A 147 -5.37 10.12 19.76
CA ARG A 147 -6.54 9.45 20.35
C ARG A 147 -6.45 7.92 20.30
N THR A 148 -5.80 7.37 19.26
CA THR A 148 -5.60 5.92 19.15
C THR A 148 -4.43 5.45 20.03
N VAL A 149 -3.32 6.20 20.01
CA VAL A 149 -2.09 5.86 20.74
C VAL A 149 -2.27 5.91 22.26
N VAL A 150 -3.01 6.91 22.78
CA VAL A 150 -3.23 7.09 24.24
C VAL A 150 -3.83 5.86 24.91
N ARG A 151 -4.50 4.99 24.14
CA ARG A 151 -5.08 3.72 24.64
C ARG A 151 -4.07 2.58 24.77
N ASN A 152 -2.88 2.73 24.15
CA ASN A 152 -1.90 1.67 24.00
C ASN A 152 -2.53 0.34 23.51
N PRO A 153 -3.19 0.34 22.34
CA PRO A 153 -3.91 -0.82 21.82
C PRO A 153 -2.94 -1.90 21.36
N ARG A 154 -3.42 -3.15 21.30
CA ARG A 154 -2.64 -4.29 20.81
C ARG A 154 -2.45 -4.26 19.31
N VAL A 155 -3.40 -3.71 18.55
CA VAL A 155 -3.38 -3.59 17.09
C VAL A 155 -3.85 -2.20 16.67
N PHE A 156 -3.09 -1.57 15.77
CA PHE A 156 -3.49 -0.35 15.07
C PHE A 156 -4.10 -0.68 13.70
N LEU A 157 -5.25 -0.10 13.44
CA LEU A 157 -5.94 -0.18 12.16
C LEU A 157 -6.05 1.22 11.56
N MET A 158 -5.60 1.42 10.32
CA MET A 158 -5.59 2.73 9.66
C MET A 158 -6.25 2.63 8.29
N ASP A 159 -7.41 3.28 8.12
CA ASP A 159 -8.18 3.29 6.86
C ASP A 159 -7.90 4.59 6.10
N GLU A 160 -6.98 4.56 5.15
CA GLU A 160 -6.54 5.67 4.29
C GLU A 160 -6.26 6.99 5.05
N PRO A 161 -5.46 6.99 6.12
CA PRO A 161 -5.33 8.14 7.02
C PRO A 161 -4.66 9.36 6.37
N LEU A 162 -3.96 9.20 5.24
CA LEU A 162 -3.23 10.28 4.56
C LEU A 162 -3.94 10.83 3.31
N SER A 163 -5.08 10.25 2.92
CA SER A 163 -5.78 10.58 1.67
C SER A 163 -6.20 12.05 1.55
N ASN A 164 -6.50 12.70 2.67
CA ASN A 164 -7.00 14.08 2.73
C ASN A 164 -5.90 15.14 2.94
N LEU A 165 -4.61 14.78 2.78
CA LEU A 165 -3.48 15.68 2.95
C LEU A 165 -2.85 16.07 1.62
N ASP A 166 -2.28 17.29 1.58
CA ASP A 166 -1.41 17.71 0.49
C ASP A 166 -0.12 16.86 0.43
N ALA A 167 0.56 16.85 -0.72
CA ALA A 167 1.72 15.97 -0.98
C ALA A 167 2.86 16.15 0.04
N LYS A 168 3.21 17.41 0.39
CA LYS A 168 4.31 17.71 1.31
C LYS A 168 4.00 17.24 2.74
N LEU A 169 2.77 17.48 3.18
CA LEU A 169 2.32 17.07 4.51
C LEU A 169 2.17 15.55 4.60
N ARG A 170 1.71 14.90 3.50
CA ARG A 170 1.60 13.44 3.38
C ARG A 170 2.96 12.77 3.55
N GLU A 171 4.00 13.24 2.86
CA GLU A 171 5.36 12.72 2.98
C GLU A 171 5.90 12.82 4.43
N LYS A 172 5.74 13.98 5.07
CA LYS A 172 6.15 14.18 6.46
C LYS A 172 5.40 13.23 7.40
N THR A 173 4.08 13.17 7.29
CA THR A 173 3.26 12.37 8.20
C THR A 173 3.45 10.87 8.01
N ARG A 174 3.74 10.42 6.77
CA ARG A 174 4.14 9.03 6.48
C ARG A 174 5.35 8.63 7.33
N SER A 175 6.40 9.45 7.33
CA SER A 175 7.61 9.20 8.13
C SER A 175 7.32 9.20 9.64
N GLU A 176 6.43 10.11 10.11
CA GLU A 176 6.00 10.16 11.51
C GLU A 176 5.25 8.88 11.92
N ILE A 177 4.37 8.34 11.08
CA ILE A 177 3.63 7.08 11.34
C ILE A 177 4.60 5.89 11.44
N VAL A 178 5.55 5.77 10.52
CA VAL A 178 6.54 4.68 10.55
C VAL A 178 7.40 4.76 11.81
N SER A 179 7.90 5.95 12.16
CA SER A 179 8.67 6.17 13.40
C SER A 179 7.88 5.79 14.65
N LEU A 180 6.63 6.21 14.70
CA LEU A 180 5.71 5.92 15.81
C LEU A 180 5.49 4.41 15.97
N GLN A 181 5.20 3.71 14.89
CA GLN A 181 4.98 2.26 14.93
C GLN A 181 6.22 1.51 15.40
N ARG A 182 7.42 1.92 14.93
CA ARG A 182 8.70 1.33 15.37
C ARG A 182 8.98 1.56 16.85
N GLU A 183 8.64 2.75 17.36
CA GLU A 183 8.76 3.08 18.79
C GLU A 183 7.82 2.23 19.63
N LEU A 184 6.55 2.13 19.22
CA LEU A 184 5.51 1.41 19.97
C LEU A 184 5.56 -0.10 19.75
N LYS A 185 6.19 -0.57 18.67
CA LYS A 185 6.24 -1.98 18.23
C LYS A 185 4.85 -2.62 18.15
N THR A 186 3.82 -1.84 17.88
CA THR A 186 2.43 -2.31 17.82
C THR A 186 2.14 -2.88 16.43
N THR A 187 1.50 -4.04 16.36
CA THR A 187 1.02 -4.63 15.11
C THR A 187 0.11 -3.65 14.40
N THR A 188 0.42 -3.33 13.15
CA THR A 188 -0.27 -2.27 12.40
C THR A 188 -0.78 -2.80 11.07
N ILE A 189 -2.06 -2.53 10.78
CA ILE A 189 -2.66 -2.79 9.48
C ILE A 189 -3.10 -1.45 8.89
N TYR A 190 -2.51 -1.11 7.76
CA TYR A 190 -2.69 0.15 7.08
C TYR A 190 -3.33 -0.09 5.70
N VAL A 191 -4.39 0.62 5.39
CA VAL A 191 -5.04 0.58 4.08
C VAL A 191 -4.71 1.84 3.30
N THR A 192 -4.32 1.69 2.05
CA THR A 192 -4.09 2.79 1.13
C THR A 192 -4.40 2.39 -0.32
N HIS A 193 -4.55 3.38 -1.19
CA HIS A 193 -4.49 3.21 -2.64
C HIS A 193 -3.18 3.78 -3.23
N ASP A 194 -2.31 4.37 -2.40
CA ASP A 194 -1.03 4.96 -2.79
C ASP A 194 0.08 3.91 -2.71
N GLN A 195 0.69 3.60 -3.86
CA GLN A 195 1.77 2.62 -3.95
C GLN A 195 3.04 3.09 -3.24
N ILE A 196 3.31 4.40 -3.22
CA ILE A 196 4.50 4.95 -2.56
C ILE A 196 4.37 4.75 -1.04
N GLU A 197 3.17 4.95 -0.48
CA GLU A 197 2.92 4.64 0.92
C GLU A 197 3.19 3.17 1.21
N ALA A 198 2.61 2.26 0.40
CA ALA A 198 2.79 0.82 0.58
C ALA A 198 4.27 0.41 0.50
N MET A 199 4.99 0.84 -0.54
CA MET A 199 6.39 0.49 -0.77
C MET A 199 7.36 1.03 0.28
N THR A 200 7.01 2.15 0.95
CA THR A 200 7.93 2.84 1.88
C THR A 200 7.65 2.58 3.35
N MET A 201 6.44 2.11 3.69
CA MET A 201 6.03 1.93 5.10
C MET A 201 5.97 0.47 5.53
N ALA A 202 5.68 -0.45 4.61
CA ALA A 202 5.34 -1.83 4.93
C ALA A 202 6.55 -2.72 5.22
N ASP A 203 6.41 -3.62 6.20
CA ASP A 203 7.23 -4.82 6.29
C ASP A 203 6.79 -5.84 5.22
N ARG A 204 5.46 -6.03 5.09
CA ARG A 204 4.83 -6.76 3.96
C ARG A 204 3.62 -6.02 3.45
N ILE A 205 3.40 -6.14 2.13
CA ILE A 205 2.26 -5.59 1.42
C ILE A 205 1.32 -6.73 1.03
N VAL A 206 0.03 -6.51 1.18
CA VAL A 206 -1.05 -7.36 0.67
C VAL A 206 -1.68 -6.65 -0.52
N ILE A 207 -1.47 -7.17 -1.72
CA ILE A 207 -2.10 -6.63 -2.92
C ILE A 207 -3.45 -7.31 -3.11
N MET A 208 -4.50 -6.51 -3.19
CA MET A 208 -5.88 -6.99 -3.37
C MET A 208 -6.47 -6.55 -4.71
N ASN A 209 -7.25 -7.43 -5.32
CA ASN A 209 -8.07 -7.12 -6.48
C ASN A 209 -9.38 -7.93 -6.44
N ASN A 210 -10.51 -7.27 -6.69
CA ASN A 210 -11.84 -7.89 -6.74
C ASN A 210 -12.14 -8.84 -5.55
N GLY A 211 -11.72 -8.46 -4.35
CA GLY A 211 -11.96 -9.25 -3.12
C GLY A 211 -10.92 -10.34 -2.85
N TYR A 212 -9.99 -10.60 -3.75
CA TYR A 212 -8.95 -11.62 -3.61
C TYR A 212 -7.60 -11.01 -3.23
N ILE A 213 -6.80 -11.77 -2.49
CA ILE A 213 -5.36 -11.52 -2.38
C ILE A 213 -4.69 -11.95 -3.68
N MET A 214 -4.00 -11.03 -4.34
CA MET A 214 -3.25 -11.29 -5.57
C MET A 214 -1.82 -11.75 -5.28
N GLN A 215 -1.19 -11.15 -4.26
CA GLN A 215 0.12 -11.53 -3.74
C GLN A 215 0.35 -10.89 -2.38
N VAL A 216 1.13 -11.55 -1.53
CA VAL A 216 1.65 -11.02 -0.26
C VAL A 216 3.16 -11.17 -0.26
N GLY A 217 3.88 -10.10 0.02
CA GLY A 217 5.35 -10.12 0.06
C GLY A 217 5.94 -8.82 0.59
N THR A 218 7.25 -8.80 0.75
CA THR A 218 7.99 -7.56 1.00
C THR A 218 7.89 -6.61 -0.20
N PRO A 219 8.09 -5.29 -0.03
CA PRO A 219 8.13 -4.36 -1.16
C PRO A 219 9.04 -4.82 -2.30
N THR A 220 10.24 -5.30 -2.00
CA THR A 220 11.21 -5.78 -2.98
C THR A 220 10.70 -7.03 -3.72
N GLU A 221 10.14 -8.01 -3.01
CA GLU A 221 9.59 -9.22 -3.65
C GLU A 221 8.47 -8.89 -4.64
N LEU A 222 7.54 -8.01 -4.27
CA LEU A 222 6.43 -7.62 -5.13
C LEU A 222 6.87 -6.85 -6.38
N TYR A 223 7.95 -6.07 -6.26
CA TYR A 223 8.50 -5.30 -7.36
C TYR A 223 9.33 -6.16 -8.31
N ASP A 224 10.24 -7.00 -7.77
CA ASP A 224 11.18 -7.80 -8.53
C ASP A 224 10.60 -9.12 -9.04
N LYS A 225 9.67 -9.73 -8.27
CA LYS A 225 9.11 -11.06 -8.51
C LYS A 225 7.58 -11.06 -8.38
N PRO A 226 6.86 -10.33 -9.25
CA PRO A 226 5.41 -10.36 -9.26
C PRO A 226 4.88 -11.74 -9.67
N ASP A 227 3.92 -12.30 -8.94
CA ASP A 227 3.36 -13.63 -9.20
C ASP A 227 2.41 -13.67 -10.41
N ASN A 228 1.90 -12.52 -10.84
CA ASN A 228 0.93 -12.42 -11.92
C ASN A 228 0.97 -11.05 -12.61
N LEU A 229 0.33 -10.95 -13.78
CA LEU A 229 0.30 -9.73 -14.58
C LEU A 229 -0.36 -8.55 -13.86
N PHE A 230 -1.36 -8.81 -13.01
CA PHE A 230 -1.99 -7.74 -12.25
C PHE A 230 -0.99 -7.09 -11.28
N VAL A 231 -0.28 -7.87 -10.50
CA VAL A 231 0.74 -7.35 -9.56
C VAL A 231 1.86 -6.65 -10.31
N ALA A 232 2.36 -7.24 -11.40
CA ALA A 232 3.40 -6.67 -12.24
C ALA A 232 3.02 -5.29 -12.78
N GLY A 233 1.78 -5.15 -13.28
CA GLY A 233 1.26 -3.90 -13.82
C GLY A 233 0.76 -2.93 -12.74
N PHE A 234 0.40 -3.41 -11.55
CA PHE A 234 -0.07 -2.56 -10.47
C PHE A 234 1.08 -1.91 -9.70
N ILE A 235 2.18 -2.61 -9.46
CA ILE A 235 3.33 -2.10 -8.71
C ILE A 235 4.33 -1.40 -9.63
N GLY A 236 4.62 -0.15 -9.33
CA GLY A 236 5.57 0.72 -10.06
C GLY A 236 4.88 1.90 -10.73
N THR A 237 5.60 3.03 -10.81
CA THR A 237 5.15 4.26 -11.45
C THR A 237 6.28 4.82 -12.32
N PRO A 238 6.13 4.83 -13.63
CA PRO A 238 5.01 4.29 -14.43
C PRO A 238 4.85 2.77 -14.35
N ASN A 239 3.68 2.27 -14.80
CA ASN A 239 3.40 0.83 -14.80
C ASN A 239 4.34 0.05 -15.73
N MET A 240 4.53 -1.25 -15.46
CA MET A 240 5.27 -2.17 -16.33
C MET A 240 4.66 -2.21 -17.74
N ASN A 241 5.51 -2.18 -18.74
CA ASN A 241 5.11 -2.43 -20.13
C ASN A 241 4.89 -3.94 -20.34
N PHE A 242 3.82 -4.30 -21.04
CA PHE A 242 3.52 -5.68 -21.42
C PHE A 242 3.52 -5.79 -22.93
N ILE A 243 4.38 -6.63 -23.48
CA ILE A 243 4.57 -6.81 -24.92
C ILE A 243 4.35 -8.28 -25.25
N LYS A 244 3.42 -8.56 -26.17
CA LYS A 244 3.22 -9.92 -26.69
C LYS A 244 4.36 -10.29 -27.63
N CYS A 245 4.94 -11.45 -27.42
CA CYS A 245 6.04 -11.96 -28.25
C CYS A 245 5.96 -13.49 -28.38
N ILE A 246 6.64 -14.04 -29.38
CA ILE A 246 6.76 -15.48 -29.61
C ILE A 246 8.17 -15.89 -29.23
N VAL A 247 8.31 -16.97 -28.47
CA VAL A 247 9.61 -17.58 -28.18
C VAL A 247 10.09 -18.36 -29.41
N ASP A 248 11.29 -18.08 -29.89
CA ASP A 248 11.94 -18.82 -30.97
C ASP A 248 13.39 -19.12 -30.57
N GLY A 249 13.62 -20.33 -30.08
CA GLY A 249 14.93 -20.78 -29.63
C GLY A 249 15.47 -19.87 -28.50
N THR A 250 16.45 -19.04 -28.80
CA THR A 250 17.10 -18.11 -27.87
C THR A 250 16.68 -16.65 -28.08
N SER A 251 15.57 -16.42 -28.79
CA SER A 251 15.10 -15.09 -29.15
C SER A 251 13.59 -14.92 -28.87
N LEU A 252 13.17 -13.68 -28.67
CA LEU A 252 11.76 -13.27 -28.62
C LEU A 252 11.46 -12.53 -29.94
N HIS A 253 10.40 -12.93 -30.61
CA HIS A 253 9.90 -12.29 -31.81
C HIS A 253 8.71 -11.39 -31.48
N ILE A 254 8.83 -10.09 -31.78
CA ILE A 254 7.78 -9.09 -31.66
C ILE A 254 7.45 -8.59 -33.05
N LYS A 255 6.54 -9.25 -33.74
CA LYS A 255 6.30 -9.05 -35.20
C LYS A 255 7.61 -9.21 -35.96
N ASP A 256 8.13 -8.12 -36.58
CA ASP A 256 9.36 -8.12 -37.36
C ASP A 256 10.66 -7.90 -36.55
N GLU A 257 10.50 -7.56 -35.28
CA GLU A 257 11.62 -7.30 -34.36
C GLU A 257 12.06 -8.55 -33.62
N ILE A 258 13.37 -8.72 -33.45
CA ILE A 258 13.97 -9.87 -32.77
C ILE A 258 14.81 -9.38 -31.59
N ILE A 259 14.50 -9.86 -30.38
CA ILE A 259 15.25 -9.53 -29.16
C ILE A 259 15.89 -10.83 -28.61
N PRO A 260 17.19 -10.84 -28.31
CA PRO A 260 17.82 -12.01 -27.68
C PRO A 260 17.31 -12.23 -26.26
N ILE A 261 17.07 -13.49 -25.91
CA ILE A 261 16.70 -13.90 -24.55
C ILE A 261 17.97 -13.92 -23.68
N ALA A 262 17.93 -13.24 -22.54
CA ALA A 262 19.02 -13.30 -21.56
C ALA A 262 19.30 -14.75 -21.15
N VAL A 263 20.56 -15.11 -21.00
CA VAL A 263 21.00 -16.49 -20.71
C VAL A 263 20.28 -17.08 -19.48
N SER A 264 20.02 -16.25 -18.47
CA SER A 264 19.29 -16.64 -17.25
C SER A 264 17.85 -17.08 -17.48
N HIS A 265 17.22 -16.67 -18.59
CA HIS A 265 15.82 -16.97 -18.91
C HIS A 265 15.66 -18.06 -19.99
N GLN A 266 16.74 -18.44 -20.70
CA GLN A 266 16.65 -19.38 -21.82
C GLN A 266 16.12 -20.76 -21.38
N GLU A 267 16.61 -21.32 -20.26
CA GLU A 267 16.11 -22.60 -19.77
C GLU A 267 14.66 -22.55 -19.31
N ILE A 268 14.24 -21.43 -18.73
CA ILE A 268 12.87 -21.22 -18.25
C ILE A 268 11.90 -21.11 -19.43
N LEU A 269 12.33 -20.47 -20.54
CA LEU A 269 11.50 -20.25 -21.71
C LEU A 269 11.49 -21.42 -22.70
N LYS A 270 12.43 -22.35 -22.60
CA LYS A 270 12.52 -23.54 -23.48
C LYS A 270 11.21 -24.35 -23.65
N PRO A 271 10.38 -24.57 -22.60
CA PRO A 271 9.08 -25.24 -22.76
C PRO A 271 8.02 -24.41 -23.52
N TYR A 272 8.31 -23.13 -23.78
CA TYR A 272 7.43 -22.17 -24.46
C TYR A 272 7.86 -21.90 -25.90
N ASP A 273 8.84 -22.65 -26.44
CA ASP A 273 9.30 -22.51 -27.81
C ASP A 273 8.13 -22.62 -28.80
N GLY A 274 8.05 -21.69 -29.74
CA GLY A 274 6.95 -21.52 -30.66
C GLY A 274 5.64 -20.99 -30.08
N LYS A 275 5.60 -20.64 -28.77
CA LYS A 275 4.37 -20.14 -28.11
C LYS A 275 4.42 -18.63 -27.88
N GLU A 276 3.23 -18.02 -27.82
CA GLU A 276 3.06 -16.64 -27.39
C GLU A 276 3.30 -16.53 -25.86
N VAL A 277 4.12 -15.57 -25.47
CA VAL A 277 4.38 -15.16 -24.09
C VAL A 277 4.24 -13.65 -23.96
N ILE A 278 4.18 -13.14 -22.72
CA ILE A 278 4.15 -11.71 -22.45
C ILE A 278 5.48 -11.30 -21.83
N LEU A 279 6.22 -10.45 -22.54
CA LEU A 279 7.41 -9.79 -22.03
C LEU A 279 7.00 -8.60 -21.16
N GLY A 280 7.31 -8.65 -19.86
CA GLY A 280 7.17 -7.52 -18.93
C GLY A 280 8.48 -6.74 -18.84
N ILE A 281 8.43 -5.44 -19.12
CA ILE A 281 9.60 -4.55 -19.00
C ILE A 281 9.24 -3.31 -18.18
N ARG A 282 9.99 -3.04 -17.13
CA ARG A 282 9.77 -1.81 -16.37
C ARG A 282 10.29 -0.59 -17.12
N PRO A 283 9.60 0.57 -17.04
CA PRO A 283 10.01 1.79 -17.75
C PRO A 283 11.45 2.23 -17.48
N GLU A 284 11.93 2.05 -16.26
CA GLU A 284 13.30 2.38 -15.84
C GLU A 284 14.38 1.40 -16.30
N HIS A 285 13.99 0.24 -16.84
CA HIS A 285 14.90 -0.72 -17.46
C HIS A 285 15.06 -0.52 -18.96
N ILE A 286 14.42 0.49 -19.54
CA ILE A 286 14.61 0.93 -20.91
C ILE A 286 15.60 2.09 -20.90
N ASP A 287 16.73 1.95 -21.59
CA ASP A 287 17.81 2.93 -21.61
C ASP A 287 18.20 3.26 -23.06
N MET A 288 18.75 4.45 -23.30
CA MET A 288 19.22 4.93 -24.62
C MET A 288 20.74 4.92 -24.75
N SER A 289 21.49 4.42 -23.73
CA SER A 289 22.94 4.49 -23.73
C SER A 289 23.58 3.41 -24.62
N GLU A 290 24.62 3.78 -25.36
CA GLU A 290 25.46 2.84 -26.10
C GLU A 290 26.15 1.83 -25.19
N GLU A 291 26.44 2.22 -23.95
CA GLU A 291 27.08 1.37 -22.95
C GLU A 291 26.18 0.19 -22.59
N ILE A 292 24.89 0.43 -22.32
CA ILE A 292 23.87 -0.60 -22.05
C ILE A 292 23.65 -1.48 -23.30
N TYR A 293 23.56 -0.88 -24.48
CA TYR A 293 23.49 -1.64 -25.74
C TYR A 293 24.67 -2.59 -25.90
N ASN A 294 25.89 -2.10 -25.67
CA ASN A 294 27.10 -2.91 -25.81
C ASN A 294 27.15 -4.08 -24.82
N LEU A 295 26.54 -3.91 -23.64
CA LEU A 295 26.46 -4.95 -22.62
C LEU A 295 25.42 -6.03 -22.95
N HIS A 296 24.23 -5.65 -23.38
CA HIS A 296 23.09 -6.56 -23.54
C HIS A 296 22.79 -6.96 -24.99
N LYS A 297 23.28 -6.21 -25.98
CA LYS A 297 23.06 -6.43 -27.41
C LYS A 297 21.58 -6.53 -27.85
N ALA A 298 20.69 -5.98 -27.02
CA ALA A 298 19.25 -5.92 -27.26
C ALA A 298 18.85 -4.45 -27.44
N ALA A 299 18.42 -4.07 -28.64
CA ALA A 299 17.95 -2.73 -28.93
C ALA A 299 16.85 -2.75 -29.98
N LEU A 300 15.92 -1.81 -29.83
CA LEU A 300 14.90 -1.48 -30.84
C LEU A 300 15.03 0.00 -31.21
N THR A 301 14.82 0.34 -32.45
CA THR A 301 14.69 1.73 -32.89
C THR A 301 13.21 2.05 -33.01
N LEU A 302 12.68 2.85 -32.08
CA LEU A 302 11.26 3.14 -31.99
C LEU A 302 11.01 4.65 -32.13
N PRO A 303 9.96 5.09 -32.85
CA PRO A 303 9.59 6.49 -32.89
C PRO A 303 9.02 6.95 -31.56
N ILE A 304 9.40 8.18 -31.19
CA ILE A 304 8.82 8.86 -30.01
C ILE A 304 7.44 9.39 -30.42
N ASP A 305 6.41 9.00 -29.66
CA ASP A 305 5.05 9.52 -29.83
C ASP A 305 4.90 10.88 -29.12
N TYR A 306 5.26 10.92 -27.83
CA TYR A 306 5.42 12.14 -27.05
C TYR A 306 6.24 11.88 -25.80
N TYR A 307 6.60 12.94 -25.07
CA TYR A 307 7.27 12.81 -23.78
C TYR A 307 6.73 13.82 -22.77
N GLU A 308 6.86 13.47 -21.48
CA GLU A 308 6.52 14.30 -20.35
C GLU A 308 7.80 14.62 -19.56
N TYR A 309 8.11 15.90 -19.36
CA TYR A 309 9.27 16.33 -18.58
C TYR A 309 8.88 16.55 -17.11
N LEU A 310 9.50 15.80 -16.20
CA LEU A 310 9.23 15.88 -14.77
C LEU A 310 10.39 16.53 -13.98
N GLY A 311 11.23 17.31 -14.63
CA GLY A 311 12.36 18.01 -14.04
C GLY A 311 13.64 17.17 -14.05
N LYS A 312 13.70 16.09 -13.30
CA LYS A 312 14.86 15.19 -13.23
C LYS A 312 14.81 14.00 -14.19
N GLU A 313 13.68 13.75 -14.78
CA GLU A 313 13.44 12.58 -15.66
C GLU A 313 12.38 12.87 -16.71
N TYR A 314 12.39 12.07 -17.76
CA TYR A 314 11.38 12.04 -18.81
C TYR A 314 10.58 10.76 -18.74
N TYR A 315 9.27 10.83 -18.94
CA TYR A 315 8.43 9.70 -19.34
C TYR A 315 8.25 9.77 -20.85
N VAL A 316 8.96 8.91 -21.58
CA VAL A 316 8.93 8.89 -23.04
C VAL A 316 7.99 7.79 -23.51
N LYS A 317 7.03 8.16 -24.35
CA LYS A 317 6.10 7.23 -24.98
C LYS A 317 6.64 6.86 -26.36
N LEU A 318 6.97 5.59 -26.51
CA LEU A 318 7.54 4.99 -27.69
C LEU A 318 6.50 4.13 -28.39
N ARG A 319 6.38 4.28 -29.71
CA ARG A 319 5.41 3.51 -30.49
C ARG A 319 6.05 2.20 -30.96
N LEU A 320 5.53 1.08 -30.45
CA LEU A 320 5.90 -0.25 -30.89
C LEU A 320 4.72 -0.85 -31.67
N TYR A 321 4.67 -0.68 -32.97
CA TYR A 321 3.54 -1.02 -33.87
C TYR A 321 2.24 -0.33 -33.40
N ASP A 322 1.25 -1.12 -32.93
CA ASP A 322 -0.04 -0.65 -32.46
C ASP A 322 -0.04 -0.31 -30.95
N ASP A 323 1.03 -0.71 -30.24
CA ASP A 323 1.17 -0.52 -28.80
C ASP A 323 2.04 0.70 -28.48
N ILE A 324 1.84 1.27 -27.31
CA ILE A 324 2.67 2.34 -26.74
C ILE A 324 3.37 1.79 -25.51
N ILE A 325 4.71 1.83 -25.53
CA ILE A 325 5.52 1.51 -24.37
C ILE A 325 6.07 2.78 -23.73
N THR A 326 6.30 2.74 -22.42
CA THR A 326 6.82 3.87 -21.66
C THR A 326 8.26 3.57 -21.27
N ALA A 327 9.17 4.48 -21.57
CA ALA A 327 10.51 4.52 -20.99
C ALA A 327 10.59 5.64 -19.93
N ARG A 328 11.34 5.39 -18.87
CA ARG A 328 11.67 6.39 -17.85
C ARG A 328 13.16 6.70 -17.96
N LEU A 329 13.47 7.88 -18.50
CA LEU A 329 14.82 8.29 -18.85
C LEU A 329 15.28 9.46 -17.97
N ASP A 330 16.57 9.50 -17.64
CA ASP A 330 17.18 10.62 -16.93
C ASP A 330 17.11 11.90 -17.80
N SER A 331 16.91 13.06 -17.17
CA SER A 331 16.82 14.37 -17.84
C SER A 331 18.11 14.80 -18.55
N ARG A 332 19.21 14.07 -18.37
CA ARG A 332 20.46 14.28 -19.12
C ARG A 332 20.41 13.80 -20.58
N TYR A 333 19.46 12.91 -20.88
CA TYR A 333 19.23 12.51 -22.26
C TYR A 333 18.51 13.60 -23.05
N ASP A 334 18.97 13.86 -24.28
CA ASP A 334 18.31 14.77 -25.20
C ASP A 334 17.24 14.00 -26.00
N VAL A 335 16.01 14.00 -25.49
CA VAL A 335 14.86 13.33 -26.13
C VAL A 335 14.19 14.19 -27.21
N SER A 336 14.69 15.42 -27.46
CA SER A 336 14.17 16.30 -28.51
C SER A 336 14.82 16.07 -29.89
N LYS A 337 15.86 15.26 -29.94
CA LYS A 337 16.49 14.85 -31.19
C LYS A 337 15.80 13.60 -31.72
N GLU A 338 15.16 13.73 -32.88
CA GLU A 338 14.60 12.63 -33.65
C GLU A 338 15.66 11.58 -34.05
#